data_d7526328e617f49b3a1475a49e8672c0
#
_entry.id   d7526328e617f49b3a1475a49e8672c0
#
_cell.length_a   1.000
_cell.length_b   1.000
_cell.length_c   1.000
_cell.angle_alpha   90.00
_cell.angle_beta   90.00
_cell.angle_gamma   90.00
#
_symmetry.space_group_name_H-M   'P 1'
#
loop_
_entity.id
_entity.type
_entity.pdbx_description
1 polymer ?
#
loop_
_entity_poly.entity_id
_entity_poly.type
_entity_poly.pdbx_seq_one_letter_code
_entity_poly.pdbx_strand_id
1 'polypeptide(L)'
;MSEFRIIKASRRYDKNYTVREAKQMYEFKEINDNLNIQRGYVWKDIEKKSNLINSLILDMVVPPFYFNVVPNSEGKDIYDLEDGKQRLLTIIRFINDGWKLDKLEPIQVEYPNGECGEIDINGLKFSELKDEFQEAILGYNLQFSFTYGADAEEVSNTFFNLNSGQAISAAVMNRVKAKSKEQIFELGEHELFKKALFQKALDGHTNDDLAVKAHAMLYSEEEPCMNVSWFRPYMKDVLISPEQQKTLNNVFDRLIEVHDLIEDKKTAKRIYTKTHMISLVPIVEKTIEANVSVEQLANWAITFFRPSGKATRSVKYNSAAGSGSGRKEAVKIRDEEIKHSWDNFLLKGTESTEQDSVA
;
A
#
# COMPACT_ATOMS: atom_id res chain seq x y z
N MET A 1 -7.93 3.79 -51.30
CA MET A 1 -7.46 2.62 -50.51
C MET A 1 -6.68 3.17 -49.31
N SER A 2 -6.89 2.70 -48.12
CA SER A 2 -6.14 3.18 -46.95
C SER A 2 -4.70 2.69 -47.02
N GLU A 3 -3.72 3.59 -46.85
CA GLU A 3 -2.30 3.29 -46.92
C GLU A 3 -1.81 2.45 -45.71
N PHE A 4 -2.57 2.42 -44.61
CA PHE A 4 -2.23 1.65 -43.38
C PHE A 4 -3.49 1.24 -42.60
N ARG A 5 -3.33 0.25 -41.73
CA ARG A 5 -4.32 -0.19 -40.75
C ARG A 5 -3.78 0.01 -39.35
N ILE A 6 -4.55 0.68 -38.50
CA ILE A 6 -4.20 0.80 -37.05
C ILE A 6 -4.37 -0.56 -36.40
N ILE A 7 -3.33 -1.06 -35.77
CA ILE A 7 -3.37 -2.24 -34.94
C ILE A 7 -3.86 -1.81 -33.54
N LYS A 8 -5.03 -2.31 -33.12
CA LYS A 8 -5.57 -2.07 -31.80
C LYS A 8 -4.95 -3.06 -30.83
N ALA A 9 -4.47 -2.59 -29.68
CA ALA A 9 -3.83 -3.42 -28.66
C ALA A 9 -4.84 -4.35 -27.98
N SER A 10 -6.08 -3.87 -27.75
CA SER A 10 -7.11 -4.61 -27.02
C SER A 10 -8.49 -4.43 -27.63
N ARG A 11 -9.45 -5.23 -27.15
CA ARG A 11 -10.88 -5.11 -27.47
C ARG A 11 -11.63 -4.56 -26.28
N ARG A 12 -12.56 -3.64 -26.50
CA ARG A 12 -13.41 -3.06 -25.46
C ARG A 12 -14.88 -3.32 -25.77
N TYR A 13 -15.66 -3.59 -24.71
CA TYR A 13 -17.10 -3.67 -24.75
C TYR A 13 -17.69 -3.22 -23.42
N ASP A 14 -18.92 -2.70 -23.46
CA ASP A 14 -19.66 -2.28 -22.30
C ASP A 14 -20.84 -3.22 -22.06
N LYS A 15 -21.17 -3.47 -20.81
CA LYS A 15 -22.33 -4.23 -20.38
C LYS A 15 -22.87 -3.66 -19.08
N ASN A 16 -24.19 -3.65 -18.94
CA ASN A 16 -24.83 -3.27 -17.70
C ASN A 16 -25.14 -4.50 -16.86
N TYR A 17 -24.90 -4.39 -15.57
CA TYR A 17 -25.27 -5.37 -14.57
C TYR A 17 -26.04 -4.67 -13.45
N THR A 18 -27.09 -5.29 -12.96
CA THR A 18 -27.74 -4.79 -11.75
C THR A 18 -26.77 -4.89 -10.56
N VAL A 19 -27.00 -4.08 -9.54
CA VAL A 19 -26.25 -4.18 -8.28
C VAL A 19 -26.34 -5.59 -7.70
N ARG A 20 -27.50 -6.26 -7.85
CA ARG A 20 -27.70 -7.67 -7.43
C ARG A 20 -26.74 -8.62 -8.15
N GLU A 21 -26.64 -8.50 -9.48
CA GLU A 21 -25.74 -9.32 -10.29
C GLU A 21 -24.26 -9.01 -9.97
N ALA A 22 -23.91 -7.74 -9.83
CA ALA A 22 -22.54 -7.33 -9.48
C ALA A 22 -22.12 -7.88 -8.10
N LYS A 23 -23.05 -7.89 -7.12
CA LYS A 23 -22.82 -8.52 -5.82
C LYS A 23 -22.56 -10.03 -5.96
N GLN A 24 -23.36 -10.74 -6.76
CA GLN A 24 -23.15 -12.17 -7.00
C GLN A 24 -21.81 -12.46 -7.66
N MET A 25 -21.43 -11.69 -8.70
CA MET A 25 -20.12 -11.83 -9.36
C MET A 25 -18.95 -11.63 -8.36
N TYR A 26 -19.10 -10.68 -7.44
CA TYR A 26 -18.10 -10.45 -6.40
C TYR A 26 -18.03 -11.61 -5.39
N GLU A 27 -19.18 -12.12 -4.92
CA GLU A 27 -19.27 -13.25 -3.98
C GLU A 27 -18.74 -14.55 -4.57
N PHE A 28 -18.97 -14.77 -5.87
CA PHE A 28 -18.43 -15.92 -6.62
C PHE A 28 -16.97 -15.75 -7.04
N LYS A 29 -16.32 -14.64 -6.64
CA LYS A 29 -14.92 -14.31 -6.96
C LYS A 29 -14.62 -14.20 -8.46
N GLU A 30 -15.63 -13.86 -9.25
CA GLU A 30 -15.46 -13.51 -10.66
C GLU A 30 -14.84 -12.11 -10.80
N ILE A 31 -15.12 -11.21 -9.86
CA ILE A 31 -14.47 -9.89 -9.75
C ILE A 31 -13.27 -10.00 -8.80
N ASN A 32 -12.08 -9.68 -9.32
CA ASN A 32 -10.86 -9.53 -8.55
C ASN A 32 -10.63 -8.04 -8.25
N ASP A 33 -10.72 -7.65 -6.98
CA ASP A 33 -10.49 -6.30 -6.51
C ASP A 33 -9.12 -6.14 -5.80
N ASN A 34 -8.30 -7.20 -5.79
CA ASN A 34 -7.00 -7.21 -5.12
C ASN A 34 -5.85 -7.06 -6.13
N LEU A 35 -5.87 -5.99 -6.90
CA LEU A 35 -4.78 -5.67 -7.82
C LEU A 35 -3.64 -4.97 -7.08
N ASN A 36 -2.41 -5.42 -7.30
CA ASN A 36 -1.20 -4.85 -6.70
C ASN A 36 -1.00 -3.36 -6.98
N ILE A 37 -1.67 -2.83 -8.00
CA ILE A 37 -1.63 -1.41 -8.38
C ILE A 37 -2.60 -0.53 -7.59
N GLN A 38 -3.55 -1.13 -6.87
CA GLN A 38 -4.62 -0.42 -6.20
C GLN A 38 -4.41 -0.40 -4.68
N ARG A 39 -4.73 0.74 -4.08
CA ARG A 39 -4.80 0.86 -2.62
C ARG A 39 -5.99 0.08 -2.05
N GLY A 40 -5.90 -0.33 -0.79
CA GLY A 40 -7.00 -0.93 -0.05
C GLY A 40 -8.24 -0.04 0.01
N TYR A 41 -9.32 -0.51 0.65
CA TYR A 41 -10.52 0.29 0.86
C TYR A 41 -10.26 1.44 1.84
N VAL A 42 -10.38 2.69 1.37
CA VAL A 42 -10.01 3.90 2.14
C VAL A 42 -11.15 4.88 2.39
N TRP A 43 -12.35 4.66 1.81
CA TRP A 43 -13.48 5.56 2.01
C TRP A 43 -14.02 5.48 3.45
N LYS A 44 -13.63 6.49 4.25
CA LYS A 44 -14.08 6.66 5.65
C LYS A 44 -15.19 7.69 5.80
N ASP A 45 -15.28 8.63 4.85
CA ASP A 45 -16.28 9.70 4.87
C ASP A 45 -17.69 9.12 4.68
N ILE A 46 -18.50 9.25 5.72
CA ILE A 46 -19.86 8.69 5.76
C ILE A 46 -20.77 9.42 4.76
N GLU A 47 -20.62 10.73 4.60
CA GLU A 47 -21.43 11.53 3.68
C GLU A 47 -21.17 11.09 2.23
N LYS A 48 -19.90 10.91 1.85
CA LYS A 48 -19.55 10.41 0.53
C LYS A 48 -20.11 9.02 0.24
N LYS A 49 -20.10 8.13 1.24
CA LYS A 49 -20.67 6.77 1.11
C LYS A 49 -22.17 6.81 0.99
N SER A 50 -22.84 7.60 1.83
CA SER A 50 -24.30 7.74 1.84
C SER A 50 -24.79 8.38 0.54
N ASN A 51 -24.10 9.39 0.02
CA ASN A 51 -24.43 10.02 -1.26
C ASN A 51 -24.32 9.04 -2.44
N LEU A 52 -23.38 8.07 -2.40
CA LEU A 52 -23.34 7.02 -3.42
C LEU A 52 -24.59 6.14 -3.35
N ILE A 53 -25.00 5.70 -2.17
CA ILE A 53 -26.24 4.88 -2.02
C ILE A 53 -27.47 5.69 -2.41
N ASN A 54 -27.54 6.96 -2.01
CA ASN A 54 -28.61 7.87 -2.43
C ASN A 54 -28.70 7.99 -3.96
N SER A 55 -27.54 8.02 -4.65
CA SER A 55 -27.51 8.04 -6.10
C SER A 55 -28.13 6.78 -6.73
N LEU A 56 -27.98 5.60 -6.09
CA LEU A 56 -28.63 4.37 -6.55
C LEU A 56 -30.15 4.41 -6.34
N ILE A 57 -30.58 4.92 -5.19
CA ILE A 57 -32.02 5.04 -4.86
C ILE A 57 -32.73 5.99 -5.84
N LEU A 58 -32.09 7.12 -6.15
CA LEU A 58 -32.66 8.17 -7.01
C LEU A 58 -32.35 7.99 -8.49
N ASP A 59 -31.81 6.86 -8.90
CA ASP A 59 -31.39 6.56 -10.29
C ASP A 59 -30.48 7.63 -10.89
N MET A 60 -29.59 8.22 -10.06
CA MET A 60 -28.62 9.22 -10.49
C MET A 60 -27.40 8.55 -11.09
N VAL A 61 -26.68 9.27 -11.97
CA VAL A 61 -25.51 8.72 -12.68
C VAL A 61 -24.39 8.34 -11.71
N VAL A 62 -23.99 7.06 -11.75
CA VAL A 62 -22.77 6.54 -11.12
C VAL A 62 -21.74 6.29 -12.23
N PRO A 63 -20.49 6.79 -12.08
CA PRO A 63 -19.47 6.57 -13.10
C PRO A 63 -19.22 5.09 -13.40
N PRO A 64 -18.89 4.70 -14.63
CA PRO A 64 -18.65 3.31 -15.01
C PRO A 64 -17.55 2.63 -14.18
N PHE A 65 -17.64 1.31 -14.09
CA PHE A 65 -16.61 0.44 -13.51
C PHE A 65 -15.77 -0.13 -14.65
N TYR A 66 -14.46 -0.12 -14.51
CA TYR A 66 -13.53 -0.55 -15.55
C TYR A 66 -12.83 -1.83 -15.15
N PHE A 67 -12.83 -2.81 -16.05
CA PHE A 67 -12.27 -4.13 -15.82
C PHE A 67 -11.33 -4.55 -16.94
N ASN A 68 -10.24 -5.20 -16.58
CA ASN A 68 -9.47 -6.02 -17.50
C ASN A 68 -9.92 -7.47 -17.39
N VAL A 69 -10.17 -8.12 -18.53
CA VAL A 69 -10.61 -9.52 -18.57
C VAL A 69 -9.37 -10.41 -18.69
N VAL A 70 -9.18 -11.27 -17.70
CA VAL A 70 -8.05 -12.20 -17.63
C VAL A 70 -8.61 -13.63 -17.56
N PRO A 71 -8.27 -14.52 -18.49
CA PRO A 71 -8.66 -15.93 -18.37
C PRO A 71 -7.89 -16.57 -17.20
N ASN A 72 -8.61 -17.31 -16.35
CA ASN A 72 -7.99 -18.12 -15.31
C ASN A 72 -7.44 -19.44 -15.89
N SER A 73 -6.79 -20.25 -15.03
CA SER A 73 -6.23 -21.56 -15.39
C SER A 73 -7.29 -22.58 -15.88
N GLU A 74 -8.57 -22.35 -15.58
CA GLU A 74 -9.71 -23.19 -15.99
C GLU A 74 -10.39 -22.69 -17.27
N GLY A 75 -9.87 -21.58 -17.86
CA GLY A 75 -10.45 -20.97 -19.06
C GLY A 75 -11.71 -20.13 -18.80
N LYS A 76 -11.99 -19.81 -17.52
CA LYS A 76 -13.05 -18.86 -17.14
C LYS A 76 -12.49 -17.46 -17.08
N ASP A 77 -13.30 -16.47 -17.45
CA ASP A 77 -12.94 -15.07 -17.33
C ASP A 77 -12.97 -14.62 -15.86
N ILE A 78 -11.91 -13.96 -15.43
CA ILE A 78 -11.81 -13.19 -14.18
C ILE A 78 -11.77 -11.72 -14.57
N TYR A 79 -12.50 -10.91 -13.85
CA TYR A 79 -12.65 -9.49 -14.10
C TYR A 79 -11.80 -8.70 -13.09
N ASP A 80 -10.59 -8.33 -13.49
CA ASP A 80 -9.70 -7.49 -12.70
C ASP A 80 -10.22 -6.05 -12.68
N LEU A 81 -10.69 -5.59 -11.52
CA LEU A 81 -11.32 -4.27 -11.36
C LEU A 81 -10.27 -3.15 -11.35
N GLU A 82 -10.11 -2.45 -12.48
CA GLU A 82 -9.11 -1.37 -12.63
C GLU A 82 -9.56 -0.05 -11.99
N ASP A 83 -10.83 0.35 -12.17
CA ASP A 83 -11.41 1.51 -11.48
C ASP A 83 -12.81 1.23 -10.98
N GLY A 84 -13.17 1.89 -9.86
CA GLY A 84 -14.46 1.73 -9.19
C GLY A 84 -14.40 0.90 -7.91
N LYS A 85 -13.23 0.36 -7.50
CA LYS A 85 -13.08 -0.47 -6.29
C LYS A 85 -13.74 0.15 -5.05
N GLN A 86 -13.49 1.44 -4.78
CA GLN A 86 -14.06 2.10 -3.61
C GLN A 86 -15.60 2.14 -3.67
N ARG A 87 -16.15 2.41 -4.85
CA ARG A 87 -17.60 2.45 -5.10
C ARG A 87 -18.21 1.06 -4.94
N LEU A 88 -17.67 0.06 -5.62
CA LEU A 88 -18.18 -1.31 -5.57
C LEU A 88 -18.16 -1.86 -4.13
N LEU A 89 -17.05 -1.73 -3.42
CA LEU A 89 -16.93 -2.19 -2.03
C LEU A 89 -17.84 -1.41 -1.08
N THR A 90 -18.09 -0.13 -1.32
CA THR A 90 -19.05 0.66 -0.52
C THR A 90 -20.45 0.11 -0.68
N ILE A 91 -20.88 -0.17 -1.92
CA ILE A 91 -22.21 -0.72 -2.23
C ILE A 91 -22.36 -2.12 -1.59
N ILE A 92 -21.40 -3.02 -1.82
CA ILE A 92 -21.44 -4.39 -1.29
C ILE A 92 -21.48 -4.41 0.24
N ARG A 93 -20.64 -3.58 0.89
CA ARG A 93 -20.61 -3.48 2.35
C ARG A 93 -21.90 -2.93 2.91
N PHE A 94 -22.57 -2.01 2.22
CA PHE A 94 -23.85 -1.48 2.63
C PHE A 94 -24.94 -2.56 2.55
N ILE A 95 -25.05 -3.28 1.44
CA ILE A 95 -26.01 -4.37 1.25
C ILE A 95 -25.83 -5.49 2.29
N ASN A 96 -24.60 -5.70 2.77
CA ASN A 96 -24.28 -6.65 3.82
C ASN A 96 -24.36 -6.05 5.24
N ASP A 97 -25.10 -4.97 5.44
CA ASP A 97 -25.33 -4.29 6.72
C ASP A 97 -24.06 -3.81 7.45
N GLY A 98 -22.99 -3.59 6.71
CA GLY A 98 -21.68 -3.23 7.28
C GLY A 98 -21.60 -1.81 7.83
N TRP A 99 -22.53 -0.92 7.50
CA TRP A 99 -22.57 0.47 7.96
C TRP A 99 -23.97 1.08 7.79
N LYS A 100 -24.23 2.26 8.39
CA LYS A 100 -25.51 2.97 8.36
C LYS A 100 -25.42 4.22 7.50
N LEU A 101 -26.53 4.59 6.84
CA LEU A 101 -26.65 5.87 6.14
C LEU A 101 -26.61 7.02 7.13
N ASP A 102 -26.06 8.14 6.71
CA ASP A 102 -26.03 9.37 7.51
C ASP A 102 -25.77 10.59 6.61
N LYS A 103 -26.18 11.77 7.08
CA LYS A 103 -26.00 13.06 6.39
C LYS A 103 -26.68 13.15 5.02
N LEU A 104 -27.81 12.52 4.87
CA LEU A 104 -28.67 12.64 3.70
C LEU A 104 -29.84 13.56 3.99
N GLU A 105 -30.27 14.32 2.98
CA GLU A 105 -31.59 14.96 3.00
C GLU A 105 -32.67 13.90 2.89
N PRO A 106 -33.88 14.11 3.49
CA PRO A 106 -35.02 13.20 3.33
C PRO A 106 -35.37 12.99 1.86
N ILE A 107 -35.72 11.76 1.50
CA ILE A 107 -36.04 11.39 0.14
C ILE A 107 -37.52 11.74 -0.13
N GLN A 108 -37.75 12.48 -1.21
CA GLN A 108 -39.11 12.77 -1.71
C GLN A 108 -39.73 11.50 -2.29
N VAL A 109 -40.93 11.18 -1.89
CA VAL A 109 -41.70 10.01 -2.36
C VAL A 109 -43.11 10.41 -2.76
N GLU A 110 -43.70 9.68 -3.70
CA GLU A 110 -45.11 9.77 -4.07
C GLU A 110 -45.80 8.48 -3.62
N TYR A 111 -46.90 8.62 -2.88
CA TYR A 111 -47.73 7.51 -2.42
C TYR A 111 -48.73 7.10 -3.51
N PRO A 112 -49.29 5.86 -3.47
CA PRO A 112 -50.26 5.38 -4.45
C PRO A 112 -51.53 6.23 -4.56
N ASN A 113 -51.84 7.03 -3.55
CA ASN A 113 -52.95 7.99 -3.56
C ASN A 113 -52.61 9.33 -4.23
N GLY A 114 -51.37 9.49 -4.74
CA GLY A 114 -50.89 10.72 -5.37
C GLY A 114 -50.38 11.79 -4.40
N GLU A 115 -50.38 11.51 -3.09
CA GLU A 115 -49.79 12.42 -2.11
C GLU A 115 -48.24 12.32 -2.13
N CYS A 116 -47.59 13.47 -1.99
CA CYS A 116 -46.13 13.52 -1.85
C CYS A 116 -45.76 13.57 -0.36
N GLY A 117 -44.66 12.92 -0.02
CA GLY A 117 -44.10 12.92 1.33
C GLY A 117 -42.60 12.82 1.33
N GLU A 118 -42.05 12.85 2.51
CA GLU A 118 -40.59 12.74 2.75
C GLU A 118 -40.30 11.55 3.65
N ILE A 119 -39.25 10.81 3.35
CA ILE A 119 -38.77 9.71 4.17
C ILE A 119 -37.32 9.94 4.52
N ASP A 120 -37.03 10.04 5.82
CA ASP A 120 -35.67 10.06 6.34
C ASP A 120 -35.14 8.62 6.48
N ILE A 121 -34.03 8.35 5.86
CA ILE A 121 -33.35 7.03 5.89
C ILE A 121 -32.00 7.09 6.64
N ASN A 122 -31.66 8.22 7.28
CA ASN A 122 -30.47 8.32 8.10
C ASN A 122 -30.53 7.37 9.31
N GLY A 123 -29.41 6.83 9.70
CA GLY A 123 -29.26 5.86 10.78
C GLY A 123 -29.68 4.43 10.41
N LEU A 124 -30.20 4.18 9.20
CA LEU A 124 -30.63 2.87 8.75
C LEU A 124 -29.51 2.09 8.04
N LYS A 125 -29.49 0.78 8.23
CA LYS A 125 -28.75 -0.20 7.44
C LYS A 125 -29.61 -0.63 6.25
N PHE A 126 -29.01 -1.39 5.32
CA PHE A 126 -29.72 -1.89 4.17
C PHE A 126 -30.96 -2.72 4.54
N SER A 127 -30.83 -3.68 5.47
CA SER A 127 -31.94 -4.53 5.92
C SER A 127 -33.05 -3.77 6.69
N GLU A 128 -32.75 -2.56 7.17
CA GLU A 128 -33.70 -1.70 7.89
C GLU A 128 -34.48 -0.74 6.95
N LEU A 129 -34.06 -0.66 5.67
CA LEU A 129 -34.77 0.13 4.65
C LEU A 129 -36.09 -0.55 4.26
N LYS A 130 -37.04 0.26 3.80
CA LYS A 130 -38.29 -0.25 3.18
C LYS A 130 -37.93 -1.01 1.88
N ASP A 131 -38.76 -1.99 1.53
CA ASP A 131 -38.52 -2.87 0.37
C ASP A 131 -38.34 -2.08 -0.93
N GLU A 132 -39.04 -0.97 -1.12
CA GLU A 132 -38.96 -0.13 -2.31
C GLU A 132 -37.53 0.47 -2.47
N PHE A 133 -36.89 0.89 -1.36
CA PHE A 133 -35.53 1.40 -1.38
C PHE A 133 -34.50 0.28 -1.59
N GLN A 134 -34.74 -0.89 -0.97
CA GLN A 134 -33.88 -2.06 -1.18
C GLN A 134 -33.91 -2.49 -2.66
N GLU A 135 -35.10 -2.58 -3.25
CA GLU A 135 -35.26 -2.95 -4.67
C GLU A 135 -34.69 -1.89 -5.62
N ALA A 136 -34.85 -0.60 -5.31
CA ALA A 136 -34.23 0.48 -6.07
C ALA A 136 -32.69 0.32 -6.10
N ILE A 137 -32.07 0.04 -4.94
CA ILE A 137 -30.61 -0.20 -4.84
C ILE A 137 -30.22 -1.45 -5.60
N LEU A 138 -30.89 -2.59 -5.37
CA LEU A 138 -30.52 -3.87 -5.99
C LEU A 138 -30.77 -3.92 -7.49
N GLY A 139 -31.78 -3.20 -7.97
CA GLY A 139 -32.16 -3.11 -9.37
C GLY A 139 -31.39 -2.06 -10.17
N TYR A 140 -30.64 -1.18 -9.50
CA TYR A 140 -29.87 -0.14 -10.19
C TYR A 140 -28.85 -0.75 -11.17
N ASN A 141 -28.78 -0.21 -12.39
CA ASN A 141 -27.89 -0.67 -13.46
C ASN A 141 -26.51 -0.01 -13.36
N LEU A 142 -25.51 -0.79 -13.01
CA LEU A 142 -24.12 -0.39 -13.02
C LEU A 142 -23.55 -0.62 -14.43
N GLN A 143 -22.91 0.40 -15.00
CA GLN A 143 -22.19 0.25 -16.27
C GLN A 143 -20.79 -0.32 -16.04
N PHE A 144 -20.52 -1.47 -16.64
CA PHE A 144 -19.22 -2.14 -16.66
C PHE A 144 -18.59 -2.02 -18.03
N SER A 145 -17.35 -1.51 -18.07
CA SER A 145 -16.53 -1.40 -19.28
C SER A 145 -15.39 -2.40 -19.20
N PHE A 146 -15.34 -3.33 -20.12
CA PHE A 146 -14.40 -4.42 -20.17
C PHE A 146 -13.34 -4.20 -21.24
N THR A 147 -12.08 -4.45 -20.89
CA THR A 147 -10.95 -4.51 -21.82
C THR A 147 -10.46 -5.95 -21.88
N TYR A 148 -10.36 -6.53 -23.08
CA TYR A 148 -9.92 -7.89 -23.30
C TYR A 148 -8.61 -7.92 -24.09
N GLY A 149 -7.61 -8.67 -23.58
CA GLY A 149 -6.30 -8.81 -24.22
C GLY A 149 -5.39 -7.60 -24.03
N ALA A 150 -5.65 -6.77 -22.99
CA ALA A 150 -4.75 -5.70 -22.60
C ALA A 150 -3.46 -6.29 -22.00
N ASP A 151 -2.31 -5.74 -22.39
CA ASP A 151 -1.05 -6.04 -21.73
C ASP A 151 -0.88 -5.19 -20.47
N ALA A 152 0.15 -5.48 -19.67
CA ALA A 152 0.40 -4.79 -18.40
C ALA A 152 0.64 -3.28 -18.59
N GLU A 153 1.14 -2.84 -19.73
CA GLU A 153 1.37 -1.43 -20.02
C GLU A 153 0.04 -0.73 -20.35
N GLU A 154 -0.83 -1.36 -21.13
CA GLU A 154 -2.16 -0.84 -21.47
C GLU A 154 -3.04 -0.76 -20.21
N VAL A 155 -3.03 -1.77 -19.33
CA VAL A 155 -3.70 -1.76 -18.04
C VAL A 155 -3.22 -0.57 -17.20
N SER A 156 -1.90 -0.39 -17.11
CA SER A 156 -1.30 0.72 -16.37
C SER A 156 -1.70 2.09 -16.93
N ASN A 157 -1.70 2.24 -18.26
CA ASN A 157 -2.07 3.48 -18.93
C ASN A 157 -3.57 3.77 -18.77
N THR A 158 -4.42 2.74 -18.84
CA THR A 158 -5.88 2.86 -18.60
C THR A 158 -6.15 3.33 -17.19
N PHE A 159 -5.54 2.67 -16.21
CA PHE A 159 -5.65 3.07 -14.80
C PHE A 159 -5.18 4.52 -14.56
N PHE A 160 -4.10 4.93 -15.20
CA PHE A 160 -3.62 6.31 -15.14
C PHE A 160 -4.63 7.30 -15.74
N ASN A 161 -5.13 7.03 -16.94
CA ASN A 161 -6.05 7.92 -17.64
C ASN A 161 -7.38 8.10 -16.91
N LEU A 162 -7.91 7.02 -16.32
CA LEU A 162 -9.15 7.06 -15.53
C LEU A 162 -9.00 7.87 -14.24
N ASN A 163 -7.83 7.84 -13.63
CA ASN A 163 -7.55 8.54 -12.39
C ASN A 163 -6.89 9.92 -12.59
N SER A 164 -6.69 10.39 -13.82
CA SER A 164 -6.02 11.68 -14.11
C SER A 164 -6.72 12.90 -13.52
N GLY A 165 -7.98 12.78 -13.11
CA GLY A 165 -8.73 13.80 -12.32
C GLY A 165 -8.47 13.76 -10.80
N GLN A 166 -7.92 12.68 -10.27
CA GLN A 166 -7.38 12.59 -8.90
C GLN A 166 -5.92 12.14 -9.05
N ALA A 167 -4.98 12.98 -8.65
CA ALA A 167 -3.56 12.67 -8.77
C ALA A 167 -3.27 11.30 -8.14
N ILE A 168 -3.16 10.26 -8.98
CA ILE A 168 -2.46 9.05 -8.58
C ILE A 168 -1.08 9.54 -8.18
N SER A 169 -0.65 9.22 -6.97
CA SER A 169 0.68 9.60 -6.58
C SER A 169 1.64 9.01 -7.61
N ALA A 170 2.55 9.81 -8.12
CA ALA A 170 3.56 9.32 -9.04
C ALA A 170 4.37 8.14 -8.46
N ALA A 171 4.29 7.90 -7.16
CA ALA A 171 4.80 6.71 -6.47
C ALA A 171 4.12 5.41 -6.97
N VAL A 172 2.79 5.39 -7.06
CA VAL A 172 2.04 4.22 -7.58
C VAL A 172 2.41 3.93 -9.03
N MET A 173 2.56 4.97 -9.86
CA MET A 173 2.94 4.80 -11.27
C MET A 173 4.33 4.21 -11.46
N ASN A 174 5.31 4.68 -10.69
CA ASN A 174 6.68 4.18 -10.81
C ASN A 174 6.78 2.71 -10.40
N ARG A 175 6.05 2.31 -9.38
CA ARG A 175 5.96 0.93 -8.90
C ARG A 175 5.42 -0.02 -9.97
N VAL A 176 4.31 0.36 -10.62
CA VAL A 176 3.68 -0.47 -11.68
C VAL A 176 4.57 -0.58 -12.91
N LYS A 177 5.34 0.47 -13.23
CA LYS A 177 6.29 0.51 -14.35
C LYS A 177 7.69 0.00 -14.00
N ALA A 178 7.93 -0.46 -12.77
CA ALA A 178 9.22 -0.96 -12.35
C ALA A 178 9.59 -2.26 -13.09
N LYS A 179 10.84 -2.39 -13.52
CA LYS A 179 11.36 -3.58 -14.21
C LYS A 179 11.29 -4.83 -13.31
N SER A 180 11.50 -4.67 -12.00
CA SER A 180 11.42 -5.74 -10.99
C SER A 180 10.16 -5.62 -10.13
N LYS A 181 9.00 -5.31 -10.73
CA LYS A 181 7.74 -5.08 -9.99
C LYS A 181 7.34 -6.26 -9.09
N GLU A 182 7.52 -7.49 -9.56
CA GLU A 182 7.17 -8.70 -8.83
C GLU A 182 8.02 -8.86 -7.57
N GLN A 183 9.34 -8.72 -7.69
CA GLN A 183 10.27 -8.76 -6.58
C GLN A 183 10.02 -7.64 -5.55
N ILE A 184 9.67 -6.45 -6.04
CA ILE A 184 9.31 -5.30 -5.18
C ILE A 184 8.06 -5.62 -4.37
N PHE A 185 7.03 -6.21 -4.97
CA PHE A 185 5.81 -6.59 -4.28
C PHE A 185 6.05 -7.71 -3.26
N GLU A 186 6.79 -8.74 -3.64
CA GLU A 186 7.13 -9.84 -2.73
C GLU A 186 7.91 -9.34 -1.51
N LEU A 187 8.93 -8.50 -1.71
CA LEU A 187 9.67 -7.86 -0.63
C LEU A 187 8.78 -6.95 0.21
N GLY A 188 7.87 -6.21 -0.42
CA GLY A 188 6.94 -5.31 0.28
C GLY A 188 5.95 -6.06 1.17
N GLU A 189 5.55 -7.27 0.81
CA GLU A 189 4.65 -8.11 1.62
C GLU A 189 5.30 -8.77 2.84
N HIS A 190 6.61 -8.52 3.05
CA HIS A 190 7.33 -9.08 4.18
C HIS A 190 6.73 -8.67 5.53
N GLU A 191 6.71 -9.61 6.50
CA GLU A 191 6.09 -9.42 7.83
C GLU A 191 6.68 -8.23 8.62
N LEU A 192 7.94 -7.88 8.38
CA LEU A 192 8.56 -6.69 8.96
C LEU A 192 7.69 -5.44 8.78
N PHE A 193 7.20 -5.23 7.56
CA PHE A 193 6.43 -4.02 7.25
C PHE A 193 5.05 -4.04 7.88
N LYS A 194 4.42 -5.22 7.98
CA LYS A 194 3.13 -5.39 8.68
C LYS A 194 3.26 -5.12 10.18
N LYS A 195 4.38 -5.52 10.80
CA LYS A 195 4.68 -5.22 12.22
C LYS A 195 5.04 -3.74 12.47
N ALA A 196 5.84 -3.15 11.56
CA ALA A 196 6.44 -1.84 11.78
C ALA A 196 5.57 -0.65 11.31
N LEU A 197 4.68 -0.86 10.34
CA LEU A 197 3.91 0.20 9.70
C LEU A 197 2.45 0.22 10.14
N PHE A 198 1.87 1.44 10.19
CA PHE A 198 0.43 1.57 10.34
C PHE A 198 -0.29 1.21 9.05
N GLN A 199 -1.54 0.72 9.16
CA GLN A 199 -2.36 0.31 8.03
C GLN A 199 -2.44 1.37 6.92
N LYS A 200 -2.57 2.65 7.26
CA LYS A 200 -2.58 3.76 6.29
C LYS A 200 -1.30 3.82 5.44
N ALA A 201 -0.15 3.42 5.97
CA ALA A 201 1.10 3.39 5.22
C ALA A 201 1.16 2.19 4.28
N LEU A 202 0.63 1.04 4.70
CA LEU A 202 0.46 -0.14 3.87
C LEU A 202 -0.53 0.12 2.73
N ASP A 203 -1.69 0.70 3.03
CA ASP A 203 -2.68 1.12 2.04
C ASP A 203 -2.12 2.08 0.98
N GLY A 204 -1.12 2.88 1.37
CA GLY A 204 -0.38 3.80 0.49
C GLY A 204 0.89 3.20 -0.12
N HIS A 205 1.09 1.88 0.00
CA HIS A 205 2.24 1.15 -0.54
C HIS A 205 3.62 1.68 -0.10
N THR A 206 3.70 2.18 1.13
CA THR A 206 4.97 2.63 1.72
C THR A 206 5.96 1.48 1.94
N ASN A 207 5.45 0.27 2.16
CA ASN A 207 6.22 -0.98 2.25
C ASN A 207 7.06 -1.22 1.00
N ASP A 208 6.48 -1.12 -0.19
CA ASP A 208 7.20 -1.30 -1.45
C ASP A 208 8.29 -0.24 -1.63
N ASP A 209 7.99 1.03 -1.30
CA ASP A 209 8.98 2.11 -1.31
C ASP A 209 10.14 1.81 -0.36
N LEU A 210 9.87 1.25 0.83
CA LEU A 210 10.90 0.91 1.81
C LEU A 210 11.73 -0.29 1.36
N ALA A 211 11.12 -1.30 0.75
CA ALA A 211 11.85 -2.45 0.18
C ALA A 211 12.85 -2.00 -0.89
N VAL A 212 12.43 -1.13 -1.83
CA VAL A 212 13.36 -0.58 -2.85
C VAL A 212 14.42 0.34 -2.24
N LYS A 213 14.09 1.11 -1.21
CA LYS A 213 15.09 1.92 -0.49
C LYS A 213 16.11 1.06 0.25
N ALA A 214 15.68 -0.06 0.84
CA ALA A 214 16.58 -1.04 1.43
C ALA A 214 17.54 -1.62 0.38
N HIS A 215 17.00 -1.98 -0.81
CA HIS A 215 17.82 -2.40 -1.93
C HIS A 215 18.85 -1.31 -2.32
N ALA A 216 18.43 -0.06 -2.42
CA ALA A 216 19.31 1.04 -2.78
C ALA A 216 20.45 1.24 -1.77
N MET A 217 20.21 1.02 -0.48
CA MET A 217 21.23 1.12 0.57
C MET A 217 22.35 0.09 0.43
N LEU A 218 22.05 -1.09 -0.15
CA LEU A 218 23.03 -2.17 -0.31
C LEU A 218 23.67 -2.21 -1.69
N TYR A 219 22.90 -1.88 -2.74
CA TYR A 219 23.27 -2.23 -4.10
C TYR A 219 23.28 -1.06 -5.09
N SER A 220 23.02 0.16 -4.64
CA SER A 220 23.13 1.32 -5.53
C SER A 220 24.60 1.57 -5.91
N GLU A 221 24.88 1.73 -7.20
CA GLU A 221 26.21 2.09 -7.71
C GLU A 221 26.64 3.49 -7.27
N GLU A 222 25.67 4.39 -7.10
CA GLU A 222 25.87 5.74 -6.58
C GLU A 222 25.48 5.81 -5.10
N GLU A 223 26.05 6.77 -4.38
CA GLU A 223 25.60 7.09 -3.01
C GLU A 223 24.08 7.36 -3.02
N PRO A 224 23.28 6.57 -2.26
CA PRO A 224 21.82 6.61 -2.38
C PRO A 224 21.24 7.93 -1.90
N CYS A 225 20.24 8.40 -2.63
CA CYS A 225 19.41 9.54 -2.27
C CYS A 225 17.95 9.10 -2.20
N MET A 226 17.28 9.41 -1.09
CA MET A 226 15.89 8.98 -0.85
C MET A 226 14.87 10.05 -1.26
N ASN A 227 15.32 11.15 -1.89
CA ASN A 227 14.44 12.17 -2.46
C ASN A 227 13.67 11.62 -3.67
N VAL A 228 12.47 12.15 -3.85
CA VAL A 228 11.56 11.71 -4.92
C VAL A 228 12.19 11.76 -6.31
N SER A 229 12.99 12.80 -6.60
CA SER A 229 13.64 12.99 -7.91
C SER A 229 14.68 11.93 -8.25
N TRP A 230 15.40 11.42 -7.27
CA TRP A 230 16.37 10.32 -7.46
C TRP A 230 15.71 8.95 -7.33
N PHE A 231 14.87 8.79 -6.31
CA PHE A 231 14.29 7.51 -5.95
C PHE A 231 13.34 6.94 -7.01
N ARG A 232 12.55 7.79 -7.67
CA ARG A 232 11.60 7.35 -8.70
C ARG A 232 12.25 6.73 -9.93
N PRO A 233 13.24 7.36 -10.57
CA PRO A 233 14.00 6.70 -11.64
C PRO A 233 14.66 5.41 -11.18
N TYR A 234 15.26 5.40 -10.00
CA TYR A 234 15.86 4.20 -9.42
C TYR A 234 14.86 3.06 -9.30
N MET A 235 13.70 3.29 -8.66
CA MET A 235 12.64 2.30 -8.51
C MET A 235 12.14 1.74 -9.84
N LYS A 236 12.03 2.60 -10.86
CA LYS A 236 11.58 2.19 -12.20
C LYS A 236 12.58 1.27 -12.89
N ASP A 237 13.87 1.57 -12.77
CA ASP A 237 14.92 0.93 -13.58
C ASP A 237 15.68 -0.18 -12.84
N VAL A 238 15.54 -0.29 -11.51
CA VAL A 238 16.21 -1.29 -10.70
C VAL A 238 15.90 -2.72 -11.18
N LEU A 239 16.97 -3.54 -11.26
CA LEU A 239 16.87 -4.98 -11.47
C LEU A 239 17.29 -5.67 -10.17
N ILE A 240 16.35 -6.39 -9.55
CA ILE A 240 16.60 -7.11 -8.30
C ILE A 240 16.83 -8.57 -8.62
N SER A 241 18.07 -9.06 -8.38
CA SER A 241 18.40 -10.46 -8.59
C SER A 241 17.81 -11.35 -7.48
N PRO A 242 17.64 -12.66 -7.71
CA PRO A 242 17.21 -13.61 -6.69
C PRO A 242 18.13 -13.61 -5.45
N GLU A 243 19.44 -13.43 -5.62
CA GLU A 243 20.42 -13.34 -4.53
C GLU A 243 20.20 -12.07 -3.70
N GLN A 244 20.02 -10.94 -4.35
CA GLN A 244 19.72 -9.66 -3.68
C GLN A 244 18.40 -9.71 -2.94
N GLN A 245 17.38 -10.33 -3.54
CA GLN A 245 16.08 -10.53 -2.88
C GLN A 245 16.22 -11.42 -1.63
N LYS A 246 16.99 -12.50 -1.72
CA LYS A 246 17.28 -13.37 -0.59
C LYS A 246 18.03 -12.63 0.53
N THR A 247 19.03 -11.84 0.19
CA THR A 247 19.78 -11.03 1.18
C THR A 247 18.86 -10.04 1.89
N LEU A 248 17.99 -9.35 1.15
CA LEU A 248 17.02 -8.42 1.73
C LEU A 248 16.02 -9.12 2.66
N ASN A 249 15.51 -10.29 2.28
CA ASN A 249 14.64 -11.09 3.15
C ASN A 249 15.36 -11.46 4.45
N ASN A 250 16.61 -11.91 4.39
CA ASN A 250 17.41 -12.22 5.59
C ASN A 250 17.60 -10.99 6.49
N VAL A 251 17.82 -9.81 5.90
CA VAL A 251 17.91 -8.54 6.64
C VAL A 251 16.59 -8.19 7.29
N PHE A 252 15.48 -8.38 6.60
CA PHE A 252 14.14 -8.10 7.15
C PHE A 252 13.76 -9.09 8.24
N ASP A 253 14.09 -10.38 8.10
CA ASP A 253 13.94 -11.39 9.15
C ASP A 253 14.75 -11.02 10.39
N ARG A 254 16.02 -10.63 10.22
CA ARG A 254 16.88 -10.21 11.33
C ARG A 254 16.32 -8.96 12.04
N LEU A 255 15.73 -8.03 11.30
CA LEU A 255 15.03 -6.87 11.89
C LEU A 255 13.77 -7.28 12.67
N ILE A 256 13.05 -8.32 12.25
CA ILE A 256 11.92 -8.88 13.04
C ILE A 256 12.44 -9.49 14.34
N GLU A 257 13.49 -10.31 14.28
CA GLU A 257 14.10 -10.93 15.46
C GLU A 257 14.52 -9.86 16.49
N VAL A 258 15.17 -8.79 16.04
CA VAL A 258 15.53 -7.64 16.89
C VAL A 258 14.28 -6.94 17.45
N HIS A 259 13.24 -6.76 16.63
CA HIS A 259 11.99 -6.14 17.07
C HIS A 259 11.34 -6.94 18.22
N ASP A 260 11.33 -8.27 18.08
CA ASP A 260 10.66 -9.16 19.02
C ASP A 260 11.40 -9.27 20.36
N LEU A 261 12.69 -8.93 20.41
CA LEU A 261 13.47 -8.79 21.65
C LEU A 261 13.25 -7.43 22.36
N ILE A 262 12.58 -6.47 21.72
CA ILE A 262 12.34 -5.16 22.33
C ILE A 262 11.00 -5.16 23.07
N GLU A 263 11.02 -5.36 24.39
CA GLU A 263 9.82 -5.40 25.22
C GLU A 263 9.06 -4.07 25.26
N ASP A 264 9.77 -2.94 25.28
CA ASP A 264 9.15 -1.61 25.33
C ASP A 264 8.66 -1.15 23.96
N LYS A 265 7.33 -1.15 23.79
CA LYS A 265 6.66 -0.71 22.55
C LYS A 265 7.03 0.71 22.10
N LYS A 266 7.37 1.61 23.05
CA LYS A 266 7.78 3.00 22.69
C LYS A 266 9.18 2.99 22.07
N THR A 267 10.07 2.16 22.57
CA THR A 267 11.41 1.97 22.03
C THR A 267 11.35 1.29 20.66
N ALA A 268 10.59 0.21 20.50
CA ALA A 268 10.36 -0.43 19.22
C ALA A 268 9.84 0.58 18.17
N LYS A 269 8.79 1.32 18.50
CA LYS A 269 8.20 2.34 17.61
C LYS A 269 9.19 3.45 17.23
N ARG A 270 10.16 3.77 18.08
CA ARG A 270 11.21 4.74 17.79
C ARG A 270 12.25 4.19 16.86
N ILE A 271 12.68 2.94 17.03
CA ILE A 271 13.67 2.28 16.17
C ILE A 271 13.08 2.01 14.79
N TYR A 272 11.82 1.57 14.70
CA TYR A 272 11.17 1.15 13.47
C TYR A 272 10.42 2.30 12.76
N THR A 273 10.96 3.53 12.80
CA THR A 273 10.52 4.59 11.89
C THR A 273 11.04 4.30 10.47
N LYS A 274 10.34 4.80 9.45
CA LYS A 274 10.72 4.63 8.04
C LYS A 274 12.19 4.99 7.77
N THR A 275 12.65 6.11 8.34
CA THR A 275 14.03 6.60 8.16
C THR A 275 15.05 5.71 8.86
N HIS A 276 14.76 5.30 10.10
CA HIS A 276 15.69 4.50 10.89
C HIS A 276 15.80 3.08 10.36
N MET A 277 14.68 2.43 9.99
CA MET A 277 14.71 1.08 9.40
C MET A 277 15.64 1.03 8.18
N ILE A 278 15.50 1.97 7.25
CA ILE A 278 16.35 2.02 6.06
C ILE A 278 17.83 2.27 6.41
N SER A 279 18.09 3.12 7.41
CA SER A 279 19.46 3.38 7.85
C SER A 279 20.09 2.18 8.57
N LEU A 280 19.30 1.26 9.11
CA LEU A 280 19.79 0.03 9.75
C LEU A 280 20.19 -1.06 8.76
N VAL A 281 19.65 -1.04 7.54
CA VAL A 281 19.86 -2.12 6.56
C VAL A 281 21.32 -2.49 6.35
N PRO A 282 22.27 -1.55 6.11
CA PRO A 282 23.67 -1.92 5.86
C PRO A 282 24.38 -2.52 7.07
N ILE A 283 24.03 -2.09 8.28
CA ILE A 283 24.63 -2.65 9.48
C ILE A 283 24.07 -4.03 9.82
N VAL A 284 22.77 -4.23 9.61
CA VAL A 284 22.12 -5.53 9.82
C VAL A 284 22.69 -6.58 8.86
N GLU A 285 22.87 -6.26 7.58
CA GLU A 285 23.51 -7.16 6.63
C GLU A 285 24.91 -7.59 7.11
N LYS A 286 25.76 -6.64 7.50
CA LYS A 286 27.09 -6.93 8.05
C LYS A 286 27.06 -7.81 9.31
N THR A 287 26.06 -7.62 10.18
CA THR A 287 25.92 -8.47 11.37
C THR A 287 25.54 -9.90 11.05
N ILE A 288 24.79 -10.12 9.97
CA ILE A 288 24.45 -11.46 9.47
C ILE A 288 25.72 -12.12 8.90
N GLU A 289 26.50 -11.44 8.06
CA GLU A 289 27.75 -11.94 7.51
C GLU A 289 28.79 -12.29 8.59
N ALA A 290 28.85 -11.46 9.63
CA ALA A 290 29.77 -11.65 10.75
C ALA A 290 29.25 -12.63 11.83
N ASN A 291 28.06 -13.25 11.64
CA ASN A 291 27.41 -14.14 12.61
C ASN A 291 27.23 -13.50 14.01
N VAL A 292 26.96 -12.20 14.06
CA VAL A 292 26.67 -11.50 15.32
C VAL A 292 25.30 -11.95 15.86
N SER A 293 25.20 -12.13 17.19
CA SER A 293 23.91 -12.54 17.78
C SER A 293 22.83 -11.45 17.69
N VAL A 294 21.58 -11.89 17.64
CA VAL A 294 20.41 -10.97 17.62
C VAL A 294 20.37 -10.11 18.85
N GLU A 295 20.71 -10.68 20.03
CA GLU A 295 20.72 -10.00 21.33
C GLU A 295 21.76 -8.87 21.36
N GLN A 296 22.95 -9.08 20.79
CA GLN A 296 23.97 -8.03 20.67
C GLN A 296 23.48 -6.89 19.81
N LEU A 297 22.89 -7.19 18.64
CA LEU A 297 22.33 -6.20 17.73
C LEU A 297 21.15 -5.44 18.38
N ALA A 298 20.26 -6.15 19.07
CA ALA A 298 19.12 -5.55 19.79
C ALA A 298 19.60 -4.61 20.90
N ASN A 299 20.57 -5.03 21.72
CA ASN A 299 21.14 -4.23 22.81
C ASN A 299 21.80 -2.95 22.28
N TRP A 300 22.55 -3.05 21.18
CA TRP A 300 23.10 -1.88 20.53
C TRP A 300 22.00 -0.96 19.99
N ALA A 301 21.01 -1.47 19.28
CA ALA A 301 19.93 -0.69 18.72
C ALA A 301 19.11 0.05 19.79
N ILE A 302 18.75 -0.64 20.88
CA ILE A 302 18.08 -0.04 22.03
C ILE A 302 18.92 1.10 22.62
N THR A 303 20.22 0.88 22.76
CA THR A 303 21.16 1.87 23.31
C THR A 303 21.31 3.06 22.39
N PHE A 304 21.54 2.82 21.08
CA PHE A 304 21.71 3.87 20.08
C PHE A 304 20.47 4.76 19.93
N PHE A 305 19.27 4.15 19.92
CA PHE A 305 18.00 4.87 19.71
C PHE A 305 17.33 5.33 21.02
N ARG A 306 18.04 5.44 22.14
CA ARG A 306 17.48 5.98 23.40
C ARG A 306 16.95 7.41 23.24
N PRO A 307 15.98 7.87 24.10
CA PRO A 307 15.47 9.23 24.06
C PRO A 307 16.57 10.29 24.23
N SER A 308 16.38 11.46 23.64
CA SER A 308 17.24 12.62 23.83
C SER A 308 17.39 12.96 25.31
N GLY A 309 18.61 13.33 25.76
CA GLY A 309 18.96 13.57 27.16
C GLY A 309 19.66 12.41 27.87
N LYS A 310 19.47 11.17 27.36
CA LYS A 310 20.24 9.96 27.73
C LYS A 310 20.82 9.30 26.48
N ALA A 311 20.87 10.05 25.37
CA ALA A 311 21.11 9.50 24.05
C ALA A 311 22.58 9.21 23.85
N THR A 312 22.84 8.06 23.28
CA THR A 312 24.12 7.69 22.65
C THR A 312 24.20 8.11 21.18
N ARG A 313 23.06 8.47 20.56
CA ARG A 313 23.01 9.02 19.20
C ARG A 313 23.72 10.34 19.14
N SER A 314 24.56 10.52 18.11
CA SER A 314 25.21 11.79 17.86
C SER A 314 24.22 12.88 17.45
N VAL A 315 24.61 14.16 17.68
CA VAL A 315 23.86 15.32 17.18
C VAL A 315 23.77 15.31 15.66
N LYS A 316 24.82 14.84 14.97
CA LYS A 316 24.85 14.69 13.50
C LYS A 316 23.79 13.72 12.99
N TYR A 317 23.69 12.54 13.60
CA TYR A 317 22.66 11.56 13.23
C TYR A 317 21.25 12.14 13.41
N ASN A 318 20.99 12.78 14.55
CA ASN A 318 19.68 13.37 14.83
C ASN A 318 19.29 14.46 13.81
N SER A 319 20.23 15.32 13.46
CA SER A 319 20.03 16.36 12.43
C SER A 319 19.73 15.72 11.07
N ALA A 320 20.49 14.70 10.68
CA ALA A 320 20.34 14.00 9.40
C ALA A 320 19.07 13.11 9.33
N ALA A 321 18.49 12.74 10.47
CA ALA A 321 17.23 11.98 10.53
C ALA A 321 15.97 12.84 10.56
N GLY A 322 16.11 14.16 10.65
CA GLY A 322 15.03 15.14 10.69
C GLY A 322 14.54 15.59 9.32
N SER A 323 14.19 16.87 9.21
CA SER A 323 13.78 17.48 7.94
C SER A 323 14.87 17.36 6.89
N GLY A 324 14.51 16.92 5.67
CA GLY A 324 15.47 16.70 4.59
C GLY A 324 16.24 15.38 4.69
N SER A 325 15.82 14.44 5.54
CA SER A 325 16.45 13.12 5.73
C SER A 325 16.62 12.28 4.46
N GLY A 326 15.89 12.60 3.40
CA GLY A 326 16.02 11.96 2.08
C GLY A 326 17.19 12.45 1.24
N ARG A 327 17.86 13.55 1.60
CA ARG A 327 18.98 14.10 0.82
C ARG A 327 20.18 13.16 0.90
N LYS A 328 20.96 13.08 -0.18
CA LYS A 328 22.17 12.28 -0.30
C LYS A 328 23.11 12.43 0.91
N GLU A 329 23.43 13.67 1.24
CA GLU A 329 24.27 14.03 2.39
C GLU A 329 23.70 13.52 3.72
N ALA A 330 22.39 13.64 3.93
CA ALA A 330 21.74 13.17 5.15
C ALA A 330 21.73 11.61 5.24
N VAL A 331 21.60 10.92 4.12
CA VAL A 331 21.71 9.44 4.07
C VAL A 331 23.13 9.02 4.45
N LYS A 332 24.15 9.65 3.84
CA LYS A 332 25.55 9.40 4.11
C LYS A 332 25.92 9.62 5.58
N ILE A 333 25.57 10.76 6.13
CA ILE A 333 25.82 11.07 7.55
C ILE A 333 25.19 10.01 8.47
N ARG A 334 23.98 9.57 8.20
CA ARG A 334 23.34 8.53 9.03
C ARG A 334 24.04 7.19 8.95
N ASP A 335 24.47 6.79 7.76
CA ASP A 335 25.22 5.55 7.55
C ASP A 335 26.58 5.59 8.28
N GLU A 336 27.34 6.68 8.14
CA GLU A 336 28.62 6.88 8.84
C GLU A 336 28.46 6.86 10.37
N GLU A 337 27.48 7.56 10.92
CA GLU A 337 27.23 7.64 12.36
C GLU A 337 26.75 6.30 12.94
N ILE A 338 25.98 5.52 12.22
CA ILE A 338 25.58 4.16 12.59
C ILE A 338 26.79 3.25 12.63
N LYS A 339 27.61 3.23 11.56
CA LYS A 339 28.83 2.43 11.49
C LYS A 339 29.78 2.76 12.63
N HIS A 340 30.07 4.03 12.84
CA HIS A 340 30.92 4.47 13.93
C HIS A 340 30.40 4.06 15.31
N SER A 341 29.09 4.18 15.54
CA SER A 341 28.47 3.76 16.80
C SER A 341 28.57 2.25 17.01
N TRP A 342 28.36 1.47 15.94
CA TRP A 342 28.46 0.02 15.98
C TRP A 342 29.89 -0.44 16.30
N ASP A 343 30.88 0.12 15.60
CA ASP A 343 32.28 -0.22 15.80
C ASP A 343 32.73 0.07 17.26
N ASN A 344 32.31 1.20 17.81
CA ASN A 344 32.58 1.55 19.23
C ASN A 344 31.86 0.62 20.22
N PHE A 345 30.70 0.08 19.85
CA PHE A 345 29.97 -0.88 20.68
C PHE A 345 30.71 -2.22 20.73
N LEU A 346 31.23 -2.70 19.61
CA LEU A 346 32.02 -3.94 19.56
C LEU A 346 33.32 -3.82 20.34
N LEU A 347 34.06 -2.70 20.23
CA LEU A 347 35.29 -2.46 20.95
C LEU A 347 35.10 -2.52 22.48
N LYS A 348 34.02 -1.93 22.98
CA LYS A 348 33.69 -1.97 24.41
C LYS A 348 33.30 -3.36 24.90
N GLY A 349 32.67 -4.18 24.04
CA GLY A 349 32.35 -5.57 24.36
C GLY A 349 33.57 -6.46 24.48
N THR A 350 34.65 -6.19 23.73
CA THR A 350 35.92 -6.92 23.81
C THR A 350 36.76 -6.55 25.05
N GLU A 351 36.75 -5.28 25.45
CA GLU A 351 37.44 -4.85 26.68
C GLU A 351 36.83 -5.42 27.98
N SER A 352 35.52 -5.65 28.01
CA SER A 352 34.84 -6.26 29.17
C SER A 352 35.10 -7.77 29.29
N THR A 353 35.29 -8.47 28.16
CA THR A 353 35.62 -9.91 28.15
C THR A 353 37.10 -10.20 28.49
N GLU A 354 38.01 -9.29 28.23
CA GLU A 354 39.41 -9.42 28.66
C GLU A 354 39.62 -9.16 30.13
N GLN A 355 38.82 -8.30 30.75
CA GLN A 355 38.88 -8.07 32.21
C GLN A 355 38.33 -9.23 33.05
N ASP A 356 37.30 -9.94 32.54
CA ASP A 356 36.72 -11.12 33.23
C ASP A 356 37.54 -12.41 33.01
N SER A 357 38.50 -12.42 32.08
CA SER A 357 39.39 -13.56 31.82
C SER A 357 40.73 -13.50 32.59
N VAL A 358 40.98 -12.44 33.38
CA VAL A 358 42.19 -12.19 34.19
C VAL A 358 41.91 -12.14 35.71
N ALA A 359 40.69 -12.48 36.14
CA ALA A 359 40.30 -12.51 37.54
C ALA A 359 40.19 -13.93 38.12
#